data_5ba3de9ab8f35122e8b78b194e235f6b
#
_entry.id   5ba3de9ab8f35122e8b78b194e235f6b
#
_cell.length_a   1.000
_cell.length_b   1.000
_cell.length_c   1.000
_cell.angle_alpha   90.00
_cell.angle_beta   90.00
_cell.angle_gamma   90.00
#
_symmetry.space_group_name_H-M   'P 1'
#
loop_
_entity.id
_entity.type
_entity.pdbx_description
1 polymer ?
#
loop_
_entity_poly.entity_id
_entity_poly.type
_entity_poly.pdbx_seq_one_letter_code
_entity_poly.pdbx_strand_id
1 'polypeptide(L)'
;KKGWKKHFFDALALAELQKETYTGFYTTVTNFNTDKFGYNNLQAGALRLWEGTNSYYEQPHLASFMGRFNYTYADRYSLTVNARTDASSKFGANHKWGFFPSVSAAWVISEEKFMKRLPIIDNLKFRIGYGLAGNQSGIDSYTTLSLVKPNGVIPVGNSAAVSLGDLRNTNPDLKWEVKHTFNTGIDLAMFGNRL
;
A
#
# COMPACT_ATOMS: atom_id res chain seq x y z
N LYS A 1 6.45 -25.80 -15.12
CA LYS A 1 7.93 -25.63 -15.19
C LYS A 1 8.45 -26.30 -16.45
N LYS A 2 9.01 -25.52 -17.36
CA LYS A 2 9.60 -26.05 -18.61
C LYS A 2 11.11 -25.84 -18.49
N GLY A 3 11.88 -26.91 -18.35
CA GLY A 3 13.32 -26.83 -18.18
C GLY A 3 14.03 -27.49 -19.37
N TRP A 4 15.07 -26.85 -19.89
CA TRP A 4 16.02 -27.44 -20.83
C TRP A 4 17.32 -27.69 -20.06
N LYS A 5 17.58 -28.95 -19.72
CA LYS A 5 18.79 -29.49 -19.02
C LYS A 5 19.43 -28.60 -17.91
N LYS A 6 19.65 -27.28 -18.12
CA LYS A 6 20.25 -26.33 -17.18
C LYS A 6 19.49 -25.01 -17.05
N HIS A 7 18.44 -24.83 -17.84
CA HIS A 7 17.65 -23.61 -17.87
C HIS A 7 16.28 -23.87 -17.26
N PHE A 8 15.88 -23.04 -16.35
CA PHE A 8 14.62 -23.12 -15.68
C PHE A 8 13.89 -21.77 -15.78
N PHE A 9 12.64 -21.79 -16.22
CA PHE A 9 11.81 -20.59 -16.39
C PHE A 9 10.50 -20.77 -15.64
N ASP A 10 10.09 -19.71 -14.98
CA ASP A 10 8.80 -19.59 -14.34
C ASP A 10 8.24 -18.21 -14.63
N ALA A 11 6.97 -18.13 -14.97
CA ALA A 11 6.28 -16.88 -15.23
C ALA A 11 4.93 -16.86 -14.53
N LEU A 12 4.58 -15.71 -13.96
CA LEU A 12 3.31 -15.43 -13.30
C LEU A 12 2.73 -14.14 -13.85
N ALA A 13 1.43 -14.15 -14.14
CA ALA A 13 0.64 -12.95 -14.37
C ALA A 13 -0.51 -12.91 -13.37
N LEU A 14 -0.81 -11.73 -12.83
CA LEU A 14 -1.86 -11.52 -11.85
C LEU A 14 -2.59 -10.22 -12.18
N ALA A 15 -3.92 -10.25 -12.07
CA ALA A 15 -4.78 -9.08 -12.07
C ALA A 15 -5.61 -9.07 -10.78
N GLU A 16 -5.74 -7.91 -10.16
CA GLU A 16 -6.48 -7.70 -8.93
C GLU A 16 -7.35 -6.45 -9.06
N LEU A 17 -8.59 -6.56 -8.65
CA LEU A 17 -9.50 -5.43 -8.53
C LEU A 17 -10.01 -5.39 -7.10
N GLN A 18 -9.79 -4.29 -6.41
CA GLN A 18 -10.19 -4.09 -5.04
C GLN A 18 -11.16 -2.91 -4.95
N LYS A 19 -12.23 -3.12 -4.23
CA LYS A 19 -13.21 -2.10 -3.87
C LYS A 19 -13.45 -2.21 -2.38
N GLU A 20 -13.14 -1.16 -1.66
CA GLU A 20 -13.38 -1.06 -0.23
C GLU A 20 -14.53 -0.09 0.03
N THR A 21 -15.27 -0.31 1.08
CA THR A 21 -16.34 0.59 1.51
C THR A 21 -16.15 0.88 2.99
N TYR A 22 -15.96 2.15 3.30
CA TYR A 22 -15.87 2.65 4.67
C TYR A 22 -17.09 3.50 4.97
N THR A 23 -17.81 3.12 5.99
CA THR A 23 -18.98 3.87 6.48
C THR A 23 -18.86 4.04 7.99
N GLY A 24 -19.33 5.15 8.47
CA GLY A 24 -19.40 5.38 9.91
C GLY A 24 -20.17 6.63 10.24
N PHE A 25 -20.50 6.75 11.50
CA PHE A 25 -21.01 7.97 12.08
C PHE A 25 -20.41 8.17 13.47
N TYR A 26 -20.31 9.40 13.90
CA TYR A 26 -19.96 9.75 15.27
C TYR A 26 -20.79 10.92 15.75
N THR A 27 -20.96 11.00 17.05
CA THR A 27 -21.62 12.13 17.70
C THR A 27 -20.90 12.46 19.00
N THR A 28 -20.79 13.75 19.28
CA THR A 28 -20.24 14.28 20.52
C THR A 28 -21.37 14.80 21.39
N VAL A 29 -21.44 14.30 22.60
CA VAL A 29 -22.42 14.71 23.59
C VAL A 29 -21.66 15.15 24.86
N THR A 30 -22.12 16.25 25.45
CA THR A 30 -21.51 16.84 26.66
C THR A 30 -22.56 17.13 27.72
N ASN A 31 -22.12 17.64 28.88
CA ASN A 31 -22.96 18.01 30.01
C ASN A 31 -23.77 16.82 30.58
N PHE A 32 -23.03 15.76 30.93
CA PHE A 32 -23.60 14.63 31.66
C PHE A 32 -23.69 14.95 33.15
N ASN A 33 -24.77 14.56 33.79
CA ASN A 33 -24.94 14.66 35.24
C ASN A 33 -24.10 13.62 36.00
N THR A 34 -23.63 12.56 35.34
CA THR A 34 -22.84 11.48 35.91
C THR A 34 -22.04 10.77 34.82
N ASP A 35 -20.81 10.37 35.14
CA ASP A 35 -19.94 9.58 34.26
C ASP A 35 -20.13 8.06 34.41
N LYS A 36 -21.06 7.63 35.30
CA LYS A 36 -21.25 6.23 35.67
C LYS A 36 -21.49 5.30 34.48
N PHE A 37 -22.16 5.78 33.45
CA PHE A 37 -22.55 4.97 32.27
C PHE A 37 -21.56 5.13 31.09
N GLY A 38 -20.61 6.05 31.18
CA GLY A 38 -19.68 6.35 30.08
C GLY A 38 -20.41 6.57 28.74
N TYR A 39 -19.92 5.96 27.69
CA TYR A 39 -20.51 6.06 26.35
C TYR A 39 -21.79 5.20 26.14
N ASN A 40 -22.20 4.40 27.14
CA ASN A 40 -23.37 3.51 26.99
C ASN A 40 -24.72 4.21 27.13
N ASN A 41 -24.73 5.49 27.50
CA ASN A 41 -25.95 6.29 27.63
C ASN A 41 -25.75 7.73 27.15
N LEU A 42 -25.50 7.91 25.85
CA LEU A 42 -25.31 9.22 25.25
C LEU A 42 -26.53 10.14 25.32
N GLN A 43 -27.74 9.58 25.42
CA GLN A 43 -28.97 10.36 25.54
C GLN A 43 -29.11 11.10 26.89
N ALA A 44 -28.32 10.73 27.91
CA ALA A 44 -28.33 11.41 29.21
C ALA A 44 -27.52 12.74 29.20
N GLY A 45 -26.76 13.04 28.16
CA GLY A 45 -26.10 14.32 28.02
C GLY A 45 -27.06 15.41 27.52
N ALA A 46 -26.93 16.59 28.12
CA ALA A 46 -27.83 17.71 27.85
C ALA A 46 -27.52 18.46 26.56
N LEU A 47 -26.28 18.41 26.08
CA LEU A 47 -25.84 19.16 24.88
C LEU A 47 -25.26 18.23 23.82
N ARG A 48 -25.88 18.22 22.65
CA ARG A 48 -25.36 17.55 21.44
C ARG A 48 -24.76 18.60 20.53
N LEU A 49 -23.45 18.48 20.28
CA LEU A 49 -22.76 19.40 19.42
C LEU A 49 -22.99 18.99 17.96
N TRP A 50 -23.61 19.86 17.17
CA TRP A 50 -23.84 19.58 15.75
C TRP A 50 -22.54 19.43 14.96
N GLU A 51 -21.49 20.20 15.30
CA GLU A 51 -20.15 20.07 14.73
C GLU A 51 -19.46 18.74 15.10
N GLY A 52 -19.86 18.15 16.23
CA GLY A 52 -19.39 16.86 16.68
C GLY A 52 -20.24 15.68 16.19
N THR A 53 -21.22 15.92 15.32
CA THR A 53 -22.07 14.87 14.73
C THR A 53 -21.81 14.81 13.23
N ASN A 54 -21.30 13.67 12.76
CA ASN A 54 -20.96 13.48 11.36
C ASN A 54 -21.14 12.03 10.93
N SER A 55 -21.32 11.83 9.63
CA SER A 55 -21.31 10.50 9.00
C SER A 55 -20.45 10.57 7.74
N TYR A 56 -19.83 9.45 7.41
CA TYR A 56 -19.01 9.34 6.22
C TYR A 56 -19.31 8.07 5.45
N TYR A 57 -19.14 8.16 4.15
CA TYR A 57 -19.18 7.07 3.20
C TYR A 57 -18.04 7.24 2.22
N GLU A 58 -17.12 6.30 2.20
CA GLU A 58 -15.96 6.32 1.31
C GLU A 58 -15.84 4.99 0.57
N GLN A 59 -15.48 5.06 -0.71
CA GLN A 59 -15.39 3.89 -1.56
C GLN A 59 -14.16 3.97 -2.47
N PRO A 60 -12.93 3.79 -1.92
CA PRO A 60 -11.73 3.72 -2.74
C PRO A 60 -11.69 2.46 -3.58
N HIS A 61 -11.18 2.60 -4.80
CA HIS A 61 -10.97 1.51 -5.74
C HIS A 61 -9.49 1.40 -6.09
N LEU A 62 -9.01 0.17 -6.22
CA LEU A 62 -7.65 -0.15 -6.67
C LEU A 62 -7.73 -1.21 -7.77
N ALA A 63 -7.00 -1.00 -8.86
CA ALA A 63 -6.78 -2.00 -9.89
C ALA A 63 -5.28 -2.25 -10.01
N SER A 64 -4.87 -3.51 -10.02
CA SER A 64 -3.46 -3.90 -10.07
C SER A 64 -3.23 -4.96 -11.12
N PHE A 65 -2.13 -4.82 -11.86
CA PHE A 65 -1.64 -5.85 -12.78
C PHE A 65 -0.18 -6.11 -12.47
N MET A 66 0.20 -7.38 -12.39
CA MET A 66 1.57 -7.78 -12.10
C MET A 66 2.00 -8.90 -13.04
N GLY A 67 3.20 -8.77 -13.56
CA GLY A 67 3.96 -9.83 -14.22
C GLY A 67 5.23 -10.14 -13.46
N ARG A 68 5.56 -11.42 -13.29
CA ARG A 68 6.83 -11.89 -12.74
C ARG A 68 7.44 -12.88 -13.69
N PHE A 69 8.72 -12.76 -13.92
CA PHE A 69 9.52 -13.72 -14.67
C PHE A 69 10.73 -14.12 -13.83
N ASN A 70 10.88 -15.43 -13.61
CA ASN A 70 12.03 -16.02 -12.94
C ASN A 70 12.82 -16.85 -13.95
N TYR A 71 14.12 -16.69 -13.94
CA TYR A 71 15.05 -17.49 -14.72
C TYR A 71 16.14 -18.03 -13.82
N THR A 72 16.42 -19.31 -13.92
CA THR A 72 17.53 -19.94 -13.22
C THR A 72 18.37 -20.74 -14.22
N TYR A 73 19.68 -20.53 -14.16
CA TYR A 73 20.64 -21.24 -14.97
C TYR A 73 21.56 -22.10 -14.10
N ALA A 74 21.58 -23.40 -14.42
CA ALA A 74 22.44 -24.42 -13.81
C ALA A 74 22.36 -24.47 -12.25
N ASP A 75 21.20 -24.05 -11.68
CA ASP A 75 20.96 -23.89 -10.24
C ASP A 75 21.95 -22.96 -9.51
N ARG A 76 22.68 -22.13 -10.27
CA ARG A 76 23.69 -21.19 -9.75
C ARG A 76 23.33 -19.74 -9.92
N TYR A 77 22.76 -19.39 -11.05
CA TYR A 77 22.42 -18.01 -11.38
C TYR A 77 20.92 -17.89 -11.46
N SER A 78 20.36 -17.01 -10.66
CA SER A 78 18.93 -16.73 -10.67
C SER A 78 18.70 -15.26 -10.97
N LEU A 79 17.72 -14.97 -11.83
CA LEU A 79 17.26 -13.64 -12.17
C LEU A 79 15.74 -13.59 -11.99
N THR A 80 15.25 -12.61 -11.25
CA THR A 80 13.83 -12.33 -11.12
C THR A 80 13.55 -10.92 -11.61
N VAL A 81 12.58 -10.80 -12.49
CA VAL A 81 12.08 -9.50 -12.96
C VAL A 81 10.60 -9.43 -12.64
N ASN A 82 10.17 -8.36 -11.96
CA ASN A 82 8.77 -8.07 -11.74
C ASN A 82 8.42 -6.73 -12.38
N ALA A 83 7.23 -6.65 -12.93
CA ALA A 83 6.61 -5.42 -13.38
C ALA A 83 5.21 -5.35 -12.76
N ARG A 84 4.94 -4.32 -11.96
CA ARG A 84 3.63 -4.07 -11.37
C ARG A 84 3.14 -2.69 -11.79
N THR A 85 1.88 -2.59 -12.14
CA THR A 85 1.21 -1.33 -12.35
C THR A 85 -0.08 -1.30 -11.53
N ASP A 86 -0.27 -0.21 -10.80
CA ASP A 86 -1.42 -0.02 -9.92
C ASP A 86 -2.15 1.27 -10.29
N ALA A 87 -3.47 1.23 -10.30
CA ALA A 87 -4.32 2.40 -10.46
C ALA A 87 -5.20 2.58 -9.22
N SER A 88 -5.15 3.76 -8.61
CA SER A 88 -5.96 4.09 -7.45
C SER A 88 -6.89 5.27 -7.72
N SER A 89 -8.13 5.17 -7.22
CA SER A 89 -9.10 6.26 -7.29
C SER A 89 -8.75 7.44 -6.39
N LYS A 90 -7.78 7.30 -5.48
CA LYS A 90 -7.32 8.35 -4.56
C LYS A 90 -6.50 9.44 -5.27
N PHE A 91 -5.95 9.13 -6.45
CA PHE A 91 -5.08 10.03 -7.20
C PHE A 91 -5.81 10.81 -8.29
N GLY A 92 -5.19 11.90 -8.73
CA GLY A 92 -5.70 12.77 -9.80
C GLY A 92 -5.90 12.03 -11.12
N ALA A 93 -6.74 12.56 -11.98
CA ALA A 93 -7.13 11.92 -13.22
C ALA A 93 -5.95 11.49 -14.10
N ASN A 94 -4.87 12.31 -14.12
CA ASN A 94 -3.67 12.06 -14.91
C ASN A 94 -2.62 11.21 -14.18
N HIS A 95 -2.80 10.92 -12.88
CA HIS A 95 -1.81 10.27 -12.03
C HIS A 95 -2.32 9.03 -11.31
N LYS A 96 -3.46 8.48 -11.75
CA LYS A 96 -4.05 7.28 -11.15
C LYS A 96 -3.13 6.08 -11.24
N TRP A 97 -2.42 5.93 -12.35
CA TRP A 97 -1.55 4.79 -12.62
C TRP A 97 -0.13 5.05 -12.12
N GLY A 98 0.41 4.07 -11.38
CA GLY A 98 1.82 3.98 -11.01
C GLY A 98 2.45 2.73 -11.62
N PHE A 99 3.73 2.79 -11.97
CA PHE A 99 4.50 1.65 -12.47
C PHE A 99 5.69 1.38 -11.55
N PHE A 100 5.77 0.15 -11.05
CA PHE A 100 6.70 -0.27 -10.00
C PHE A 100 7.47 -1.53 -10.44
N PRO A 101 8.53 -1.36 -11.25
CA PRO A 101 9.37 -2.47 -11.64
C PRO A 101 10.33 -2.86 -10.52
N SER A 102 10.76 -4.13 -10.54
CA SER A 102 11.87 -4.59 -9.71
C SER A 102 12.66 -5.68 -10.41
N VAL A 103 13.95 -5.74 -10.10
CA VAL A 103 14.86 -6.76 -10.59
C VAL A 103 15.73 -7.26 -9.44
N SER A 104 15.95 -8.55 -9.38
CA SER A 104 16.91 -9.15 -8.46
C SER A 104 17.69 -10.27 -9.12
N ALA A 105 18.96 -10.40 -8.71
CA ALA A 105 19.83 -11.47 -9.14
C ALA A 105 20.45 -12.17 -7.94
N ALA A 106 20.68 -13.46 -8.08
CA ALA A 106 21.37 -14.26 -7.09
C ALA A 106 22.39 -15.19 -7.77
N TRP A 107 23.53 -15.34 -7.12
CA TRP A 107 24.61 -16.22 -7.55
C TRP A 107 25.00 -17.15 -6.40
N VAL A 108 24.84 -18.46 -6.64
CA VAL A 108 25.27 -19.51 -5.71
C VAL A 108 26.74 -19.82 -6.00
N ILE A 109 27.62 -19.14 -5.30
CA ILE A 109 29.08 -19.19 -5.51
C ILE A 109 29.63 -20.55 -5.11
N SER A 110 29.06 -21.17 -4.04
CA SER A 110 29.45 -22.50 -3.57
C SER A 110 29.33 -23.60 -4.63
N GLU A 111 28.45 -23.45 -5.62
CA GLU A 111 28.28 -24.38 -6.73
C GLU A 111 29.33 -24.23 -7.85
N GLU A 112 30.20 -23.23 -7.76
CA GLU A 112 31.24 -23.01 -8.74
C GLU A 112 32.39 -24.00 -8.58
N LYS A 113 33.02 -24.35 -9.71
CA LYS A 113 34.09 -25.35 -9.73
C LYS A 113 35.29 -24.96 -8.85
N PHE A 114 35.60 -23.66 -8.74
CA PHE A 114 36.68 -23.18 -7.90
C PHE A 114 36.37 -23.28 -6.40
N MET A 115 35.10 -23.19 -6.01
CA MET A 115 34.68 -23.33 -4.61
C MET A 115 34.70 -24.77 -4.09
N LYS A 116 34.59 -25.76 -4.96
CA LYS A 116 34.68 -27.19 -4.58
C LYS A 116 36.01 -27.59 -3.93
N ARG A 117 37.01 -26.71 -4.00
CA ARG A 117 38.31 -26.88 -3.31
C ARG A 117 38.27 -26.44 -1.84
N LEU A 118 37.18 -25.81 -1.41
CA LEU A 118 37.00 -25.28 -0.04
C LEU A 118 35.84 -26.02 0.66
N PRO A 119 36.07 -27.27 1.17
CA PRO A 119 35.00 -28.10 1.71
C PRO A 119 34.40 -27.60 3.02
N ILE A 120 34.95 -26.54 3.59
CA ILE A 120 34.45 -25.91 4.82
C ILE A 120 33.18 -25.11 4.54
N ILE A 121 32.99 -24.60 3.30
CA ILE A 121 31.87 -23.77 2.90
C ILE A 121 30.80 -24.66 2.27
N ASP A 122 29.68 -24.81 2.95
CA ASP A 122 28.54 -25.61 2.51
C ASP A 122 27.65 -24.81 1.54
N ASN A 123 27.42 -23.53 1.84
CA ASN A 123 26.67 -22.65 0.99
C ASN A 123 27.24 -21.23 1.04
N LEU A 124 27.47 -20.65 -0.12
CA LEU A 124 27.81 -19.25 -0.28
C LEU A 124 27.00 -18.68 -1.44
N LYS A 125 26.07 -17.78 -1.13
CA LYS A 125 25.18 -17.15 -2.10
C LYS A 125 25.23 -15.66 -1.96
N PHE A 126 25.49 -14.97 -3.06
CA PHE A 126 25.38 -13.52 -3.18
C PHE A 126 24.04 -13.13 -3.78
N ARG A 127 23.43 -12.09 -3.25
CA ARG A 127 22.16 -11.54 -3.74
C ARG A 127 22.24 -10.04 -3.90
N ILE A 128 21.61 -9.53 -4.96
CA ILE A 128 21.48 -8.11 -5.23
C ILE A 128 20.08 -7.85 -5.81
N GLY A 129 19.46 -6.75 -5.46
CA GLY A 129 18.16 -6.37 -5.97
C GLY A 129 17.92 -4.88 -5.90
N TYR A 130 17.12 -4.41 -6.85
CA TYR A 130 16.61 -3.05 -6.89
C TYR A 130 15.14 -3.07 -7.28
N GLY A 131 14.35 -2.24 -6.63
CA GLY A 131 12.93 -2.16 -6.94
C GLY A 131 12.30 -0.85 -6.53
N LEU A 132 11.19 -0.56 -7.17
CA LEU A 132 10.29 0.53 -6.86
C LEU A 132 9.04 -0.02 -6.19
N ALA A 133 8.53 0.70 -5.19
CA ALA A 133 7.26 0.41 -4.54
C ALA A 133 6.44 1.69 -4.43
N GLY A 134 5.18 1.62 -4.83
CA GLY A 134 4.22 2.70 -4.67
C GLY A 134 3.62 2.70 -3.26
N ASN A 135 3.39 3.88 -2.71
CA ASN A 135 2.69 4.07 -1.46
C ASN A 135 1.53 5.04 -1.65
N GLN A 136 0.34 4.64 -1.18
CA GLN A 136 -0.86 5.48 -1.11
C GLN A 136 -1.38 5.63 0.34
N SER A 137 -0.62 5.14 1.32
CA SER A 137 -0.99 5.23 2.73
C SER A 137 -1.00 6.70 3.18
N GLY A 138 -1.97 7.06 4.02
CA GLY A 138 -2.11 8.43 4.48
C GLY A 138 -2.77 9.40 3.49
N ILE A 139 -3.19 8.92 2.30
CA ILE A 139 -3.99 9.69 1.37
C ILE A 139 -5.46 9.33 1.56
N ASP A 140 -6.25 10.31 1.97
CA ASP A 140 -7.69 10.13 2.12
C ASP A 140 -8.37 9.96 0.76
N SER A 141 -9.51 9.29 0.75
CA SER A 141 -10.39 9.25 -0.41
C SER A 141 -10.80 10.66 -0.82
N TYR A 142 -10.96 10.87 -2.11
CA TYR A 142 -11.44 12.15 -2.69
C TYR A 142 -10.54 13.38 -2.45
N THR A 143 -9.27 13.21 -2.02
CA THR A 143 -8.34 14.33 -1.79
C THR A 143 -8.10 15.18 -3.05
N THR A 144 -8.29 14.60 -4.22
CA THR A 144 -8.15 15.29 -5.51
C THR A 144 -9.39 16.08 -5.95
N LEU A 145 -10.49 15.98 -5.18
CA LEU A 145 -11.76 16.62 -5.51
C LEU A 145 -11.98 17.88 -4.65
N SER A 146 -12.69 18.86 -5.20
CA SER A 146 -13.24 19.95 -4.42
C SER A 146 -14.41 19.43 -3.60
N LEU A 147 -14.25 19.45 -2.29
CA LEU A 147 -15.27 19.03 -1.35
C LEU A 147 -15.74 20.21 -0.52
N VAL A 148 -17.01 20.23 -0.22
CA VAL A 148 -17.62 21.19 0.68
C VAL A 148 -18.02 20.53 1.99
N LYS A 149 -18.02 21.31 3.06
CA LYS A 149 -18.50 20.89 4.38
C LYS A 149 -19.54 21.85 4.92
N PRO A 150 -20.40 21.44 5.84
CA PRO A 150 -21.20 22.38 6.62
C PRO A 150 -20.32 23.43 7.30
N ASN A 151 -20.68 24.69 7.17
CA ASN A 151 -19.93 25.84 7.70
C ASN A 151 -20.84 26.77 8.50
N GLY A 152 -21.70 26.22 9.34
CA GLY A 152 -22.62 26.95 10.17
C GLY A 152 -24.05 26.96 9.65
N VAL A 153 -24.89 27.72 10.33
CA VAL A 153 -26.32 27.88 10.01
C VAL A 153 -26.56 29.34 9.71
N ILE A 154 -27.25 29.62 8.61
CA ILE A 154 -27.63 30.97 8.19
C ILE A 154 -29.16 31.12 8.15
N PRO A 155 -29.72 32.29 8.50
CA PRO A 155 -31.14 32.54 8.33
C PRO A 155 -31.48 32.69 6.85
N VAL A 156 -32.54 32.01 6.41
CA VAL A 156 -33.10 32.15 5.06
C VAL A 156 -34.60 32.37 5.21
N GLY A 157 -34.99 33.62 5.14
CA GLY A 157 -36.35 34.02 5.49
C GLY A 157 -36.67 33.69 6.97
N ASN A 158 -37.77 32.96 7.21
CA ASN A 158 -38.16 32.50 8.55
C ASN A 158 -37.59 31.14 8.92
N SER A 159 -36.68 30.58 8.13
CA SER A 159 -36.08 29.25 8.35
C SER A 159 -34.57 29.36 8.52
N ALA A 160 -33.98 28.36 9.15
CA ALA A 160 -32.54 28.21 9.23
C ALA A 160 -32.06 27.20 8.17
N ALA A 161 -31.00 27.52 7.45
CA ALA A 161 -30.36 26.65 6.47
C ALA A 161 -28.89 26.44 6.80
N VAL A 162 -28.37 25.24 6.52
CA VAL A 162 -26.95 24.95 6.67
C VAL A 162 -26.19 25.63 5.54
N SER A 163 -25.20 26.44 5.89
CA SER A 163 -24.26 27.00 4.92
C SER A 163 -23.21 25.96 4.58
N LEU A 164 -22.65 26.02 3.37
CA LEU A 164 -21.57 25.17 2.91
C LEU A 164 -20.33 26.02 2.67
N GLY A 165 -19.19 25.51 3.07
CA GLY A 165 -17.89 26.11 2.81
C GLY A 165 -16.91 25.07 2.31
N ASP A 166 -15.80 25.51 1.74
CA ASP A 166 -14.77 24.63 1.23
C ASP A 166 -14.16 23.78 2.37
N LEU A 167 -14.08 22.48 2.14
CA LEU A 167 -13.42 21.56 3.06
C LEU A 167 -11.90 21.66 2.93
N ARG A 168 -11.41 21.70 1.69
CA ARG A 168 -9.98 21.77 1.35
C ARG A 168 -9.78 22.19 -0.10
N ASN A 169 -8.56 22.66 -0.41
CA ASN A 169 -8.14 22.90 -1.79
C ASN A 169 -7.96 21.56 -2.51
N THR A 170 -8.34 21.54 -3.78
CA THR A 170 -8.11 20.40 -4.66
C THR A 170 -6.62 20.24 -4.98
N ASN A 171 -6.17 19.00 -5.10
CA ASN A 171 -4.86 18.70 -5.68
C ASN A 171 -5.04 17.70 -6.82
N PRO A 172 -5.30 18.17 -8.06
CA PRO A 172 -5.50 17.29 -9.21
C PRO A 172 -4.23 16.57 -9.65
N ASP A 173 -3.07 17.05 -9.22
CA ASP A 173 -1.74 16.51 -9.56
C ASP A 173 -1.20 15.56 -8.50
N LEU A 174 -2.02 15.19 -7.52
CA LEU A 174 -1.65 14.21 -6.51
C LEU A 174 -1.31 12.87 -7.17
N LYS A 175 -0.11 12.37 -6.89
CA LYS A 175 0.45 11.16 -7.50
C LYS A 175 1.03 10.21 -6.45
N TRP A 176 1.36 9.01 -6.88
CA TRP A 176 2.00 8.00 -6.06
C TRP A 176 3.31 8.50 -5.45
N GLU A 177 3.47 8.27 -4.16
CA GLU A 177 4.78 8.29 -3.53
C GLU A 177 5.54 7.04 -3.98
N VAL A 178 6.80 7.20 -4.42
CA VAL A 178 7.62 6.10 -4.93
C VAL A 178 8.81 5.90 -4.03
N LYS A 179 8.89 4.71 -3.41
CA LYS A 179 10.03 4.28 -2.63
C LYS A 179 10.99 3.49 -3.52
N HIS A 180 12.25 3.91 -3.56
CA HIS A 180 13.36 3.22 -4.20
C HIS A 180 14.06 2.35 -3.16
N THR A 181 14.27 1.07 -3.47
CA THR A 181 14.91 0.14 -2.55
C THR A 181 16.03 -0.59 -3.26
N PHE A 182 17.23 -0.50 -2.71
CA PHE A 182 18.39 -1.29 -3.13
C PHE A 182 18.75 -2.24 -1.99
N ASN A 183 18.93 -3.51 -2.32
CA ASN A 183 19.29 -4.56 -1.37
C ASN A 183 20.48 -5.35 -1.89
N THR A 184 21.41 -5.68 -0.99
CA THR A 184 22.47 -6.65 -1.24
C THR A 184 22.59 -7.54 -0.01
N GLY A 185 23.00 -8.80 -0.23
CA GLY A 185 23.13 -9.77 0.84
C GLY A 185 24.01 -10.94 0.47
N ILE A 186 24.56 -11.56 1.50
CA ILE A 186 25.37 -12.79 1.42
C ILE A 186 24.72 -13.78 2.37
N ASP A 187 24.42 -14.97 1.86
CA ASP A 187 24.03 -16.12 2.67
C ASP A 187 25.24 -17.06 2.76
N LEU A 188 25.69 -17.34 3.96
CA LEU A 188 26.85 -18.20 4.23
C LEU A 188 26.45 -19.33 5.17
N ALA A 189 26.79 -20.56 4.81
CA ALA A 189 26.72 -21.71 5.69
C ALA A 189 28.05 -22.48 5.65
N MET A 190 28.51 -22.92 6.81
CA MET A 190 29.81 -23.57 7.00
C MET A 190 29.71 -24.73 7.99
N PHE A 191 30.73 -25.61 7.98
CA PHE A 191 30.90 -26.69 8.94
C PHE A 191 29.72 -27.67 9.03
N GLY A 192 29.19 -28.10 7.88
CA GLY A 192 28.02 -28.98 7.82
C GLY A 192 26.74 -28.30 8.26
N ASN A 193 26.53 -27.04 7.83
CA ASN A 193 25.40 -26.19 8.20
C ASN A 193 25.27 -25.91 9.71
N ARG A 194 26.37 -25.82 10.42
CA ARG A 194 26.38 -25.49 11.86
C ARG A 194 26.55 -24.01 12.13
N LEU A 195 26.88 -23.22 11.11
CA LEU A 195 26.87 -21.75 11.07
C LEU A 195 26.06 -21.28 9.90
#